data_cd8d3eb9127138b6c3d413b67f73b72d
#
_entry.id   cd8d3eb9127138b6c3d413b67f73b72d
#
_cell.length_a   1.000
_cell.length_b   1.000
_cell.length_c   1.000
_cell.angle_alpha   90.00
_cell.angle_beta   90.00
_cell.angle_gamma   90.00
#
_symmetry.space_group_name_H-M   'P 1'
#
loop_
_entity.id
_entity.type
_entity.pdbx_description
1 polymer ?
#
loop_
_entity_poly.entity_id
_entity_poly.type
_entity_poly.pdbx_seq_one_letter_code
_entity_poly.pdbx_strand_id
1 'polypeptide(L)'
;MKKIYRRMAIMGGMLALMAMPIKAQKWEHLADTPQMGWSTWNKFQGNITEDIIKGIADAMVETGLRDAGYTYINIDDCWHGKRDADGFIQADPVKFPNGMKALADYVHSRGLKLGIYSDAGTETCAGMPGSLGHEYQDAIQYARWEVDYLKYDWCNTTNVNPQGAYQLISDALRSAGRPIFLSMCEWGSSHPWKWAREIGHSWRTTPDIWCSFDSLRVFPGYSQFGVMQCIQLNDSLRQYAGRGYWNDPDMLEVGNGMSENEDRAHFTMWCMMASPLILGNDLRSMNEATRNIILNKDMIAIDQDTLGIQGLHYCDRDALQFWFKPLAGGDWAFTILNPTKKDITYELNWQDFNLTDTQVSKMSTNFDTTVYKVYNLWTHEMEGKTSKKSKVERKLTIKARDVIAYRLIK
;
A
#
# COMPACT_ATOMS: atom_id res chain seq x y z
N MET A 1 -61.92 61.83 -11.94
CA MET A 1 -60.64 61.76 -11.25
C MET A 1 -60.35 60.28 -11.00
N LYS A 2 -59.49 59.65 -11.84
CA LYS A 2 -59.12 58.22 -11.69
C LYS A 2 -57.76 58.15 -11.03
N LYS A 3 -57.66 57.54 -9.82
CA LYS A 3 -56.42 57.23 -9.11
C LYS A 3 -55.87 55.95 -9.69
N ILE A 4 -54.69 56.04 -10.29
CA ILE A 4 -53.91 54.90 -10.76
C ILE A 4 -53.01 54.43 -9.58
N TYR A 5 -53.27 53.25 -9.04
CA TYR A 5 -52.35 52.57 -8.09
C TYR A 5 -51.32 51.76 -8.88
N ARG A 6 -50.09 52.24 -8.84
CA ARG A 6 -48.95 51.52 -9.33
C ARG A 6 -48.54 50.50 -8.25
N ARG A 7 -48.74 49.22 -8.49
CA ARG A 7 -48.19 48.13 -7.68
C ARG A 7 -46.74 47.93 -8.10
N MET A 8 -45.79 48.27 -7.23
CA MET A 8 -44.39 47.80 -7.32
C MET A 8 -44.34 46.37 -6.80
N ALA A 9 -44.08 45.40 -7.71
CA ALA A 9 -43.74 44.06 -7.34
C ALA A 9 -42.24 44.03 -7.00
N ILE A 10 -41.93 43.86 -5.73
CA ILE A 10 -40.53 43.55 -5.27
C ILE A 10 -40.34 42.08 -5.52
N MET A 11 -39.61 41.75 -6.59
CA MET A 11 -39.04 40.38 -6.78
C MET A 11 -37.86 40.22 -5.84
N GLY A 12 -38.12 39.67 -4.68
CA GLY A 12 -37.09 39.16 -3.80
C GLY A 12 -36.51 37.86 -4.37
N GLY A 13 -35.41 37.96 -5.08
CA GLY A 13 -34.62 36.77 -5.45
C GLY A 13 -33.98 36.15 -4.22
N MET A 14 -34.57 35.10 -3.67
CA MET A 14 -33.91 34.22 -2.73
C MET A 14 -32.80 33.47 -3.50
N LEU A 15 -31.58 33.96 -3.43
CA LEU A 15 -30.39 33.13 -3.72
C LEU A 15 -30.33 32.05 -2.64
N ALA A 16 -30.89 30.87 -2.92
CA ALA A 16 -30.59 29.67 -2.16
C ALA A 16 -29.12 29.32 -2.47
N LEU A 17 -28.21 29.80 -1.65
CA LEU A 17 -26.86 29.19 -1.51
C LEU A 17 -27.13 27.77 -1.06
N MET A 18 -27.12 26.82 -2.00
CA MET A 18 -26.93 25.42 -1.68
C MET A 18 -25.51 25.34 -1.07
N ALA A 19 -25.45 25.31 0.27
CA ALA A 19 -24.28 24.86 0.97
C ALA A 19 -24.12 23.38 0.61
N MET A 20 -23.43 23.11 -0.51
CA MET A 20 -22.90 21.77 -0.72
C MET A 20 -22.03 21.49 0.50
N PRO A 21 -22.20 20.37 1.19
CA PRO A 21 -21.25 19.97 2.21
C PRO A 21 -19.91 19.90 1.48
N ILE A 22 -18.99 20.80 1.80
CA ILE A 22 -17.59 20.68 1.43
C ILE A 22 -17.13 19.47 2.24
N LYS A 23 -17.25 18.29 1.67
CA LYS A 23 -16.52 17.14 2.16
C LYS A 23 -15.06 17.54 2.02
N ALA A 24 -14.35 17.66 3.14
CA ALA A 24 -12.92 17.79 3.10
C ALA A 24 -12.41 16.54 2.39
N GLN A 25 -12.02 16.71 1.13
CA GLN A 25 -11.50 15.62 0.32
C GLN A 25 -10.01 15.55 0.59
N LYS A 26 -9.50 14.34 0.77
CA LYS A 26 -8.04 14.09 0.78
C LYS A 26 -7.40 14.70 -0.48
N TRP A 27 -6.10 14.85 -0.48
CA TRP A 27 -5.37 15.27 -1.67
C TRP A 27 -5.52 14.24 -2.80
N GLU A 28 -5.93 14.67 -3.98
CA GLU A 28 -6.06 13.82 -5.16
C GLU A 28 -4.69 13.56 -5.80
N HIS A 29 -4.59 12.50 -6.61
CA HIS A 29 -3.41 12.12 -7.40
C HIS A 29 -2.14 11.76 -6.60
N LEU A 30 -2.23 11.55 -5.29
CA LEU A 30 -1.11 11.02 -4.51
C LEU A 30 -1.04 9.49 -4.51
N ALA A 31 -2.13 8.83 -4.89
CA ALA A 31 -2.30 7.39 -4.85
C ALA A 31 -2.93 6.85 -6.15
N ASP A 32 -2.56 7.39 -7.31
CA ASP A 32 -3.07 6.91 -8.60
C ASP A 32 -2.66 5.45 -8.87
N THR A 33 -1.55 5.01 -8.29
CA THR A 33 -1.12 3.62 -8.14
C THR A 33 -0.75 3.36 -6.68
N PRO A 34 -0.59 2.09 -6.25
CA PRO A 34 -0.10 1.77 -4.91
C PRO A 34 1.24 2.46 -4.62
N GLN A 35 1.41 2.99 -3.42
CA GLN A 35 2.65 3.65 -3.03
C GLN A 35 3.82 2.65 -2.96
N MET A 36 5.00 3.10 -3.40
CA MET A 36 6.24 2.34 -3.34
C MET A 36 7.28 3.11 -2.55
N GLY A 37 7.97 2.43 -1.65
CA GLY A 37 8.98 3.06 -0.80
C GLY A 37 9.64 2.09 0.18
N TRP A 38 10.09 2.65 1.29
CA TRP A 38 10.77 1.93 2.36
C TRP A 38 10.34 2.50 3.71
N SER A 39 10.37 1.67 4.77
CA SER A 39 10.08 2.08 6.14
C SER A 39 11.10 1.52 7.13
N THR A 40 11.36 2.27 8.20
CA THR A 40 12.35 1.91 9.22
C THR A 40 11.96 0.73 10.08
N TRP A 41 10.66 0.47 10.30
CA TRP A 41 10.19 -0.27 11.47
C TRP A 41 10.71 -1.70 11.56
N ASN A 42 10.48 -2.51 10.52
CA ASN A 42 10.72 -3.95 10.62
C ASN A 42 12.20 -4.30 10.79
N LYS A 43 13.11 -3.47 10.27
CA LYS A 43 14.55 -3.68 10.42
C LYS A 43 15.16 -2.96 11.61
N PHE A 44 14.79 -1.72 11.84
CA PHE A 44 15.50 -0.85 12.79
C PHE A 44 14.71 -0.57 14.06
N GLN A 45 13.38 -0.72 14.03
CA GLN A 45 12.50 -0.34 15.13
C GLN A 45 12.83 1.09 15.63
N GLY A 46 13.02 1.28 16.92
CA GLY A 46 13.43 2.57 17.48
C GLY A 46 14.91 2.92 17.35
N ASN A 47 15.75 2.04 16.76
CA ASN A 47 17.19 2.31 16.57
C ASN A 47 17.45 3.05 15.26
N ILE A 48 16.95 4.26 15.16
CA ILE A 48 17.02 5.11 13.98
C ILE A 48 17.82 6.37 14.26
N THR A 49 18.53 6.85 13.24
CA THR A 49 19.27 8.13 13.27
C THR A 49 19.18 8.79 11.91
N GLU A 50 19.47 10.10 11.88
CA GLU A 50 19.57 10.87 10.64
C GLU A 50 20.52 10.22 9.62
N ASP A 51 21.66 9.71 10.08
CA ASP A 51 22.66 9.07 9.21
C ASP A 51 22.16 7.75 8.59
N ILE A 52 21.37 6.96 9.35
CA ILE A 52 20.71 5.75 8.80
C ILE A 52 19.77 6.16 7.66
N ILE A 53 18.93 7.16 7.86
CA ILE A 53 17.96 7.60 6.85
C ILE A 53 18.67 8.14 5.60
N LYS A 54 19.72 8.95 5.77
CA LYS A 54 20.55 9.44 4.66
C LYS A 54 21.22 8.29 3.89
N GLY A 55 21.78 7.31 4.61
CA GLY A 55 22.39 6.14 4.00
C GLY A 55 21.39 5.27 3.22
N ILE A 56 20.15 5.16 3.69
CA ILE A 56 19.07 4.48 2.96
C ILE A 56 18.68 5.29 1.70
N ALA A 57 18.59 6.62 1.81
CA ALA A 57 18.29 7.48 0.66
C ALA A 57 19.35 7.33 -0.46
N ASP A 58 20.61 7.31 -0.08
CA ASP A 58 21.71 7.06 -1.01
C ASP A 58 21.63 5.66 -1.63
N ALA A 59 21.38 4.62 -0.82
CA ALA A 59 21.22 3.25 -1.29
C ALA A 59 20.04 3.09 -2.27
N MET A 60 18.92 3.79 -2.06
CA MET A 60 17.78 3.74 -3.00
C MET A 60 18.14 4.30 -4.38
N VAL A 61 19.01 5.31 -4.43
CA VAL A 61 19.54 5.86 -5.70
C VAL A 61 20.57 4.92 -6.33
N GLU A 62 21.55 4.50 -5.55
CA GLU A 62 22.69 3.69 -6.02
C GLU A 62 22.26 2.30 -6.52
N THR A 63 21.26 1.69 -5.89
CA THR A 63 20.75 0.37 -6.27
C THR A 63 19.72 0.42 -7.41
N GLY A 64 19.26 1.62 -7.82
CA GLY A 64 18.23 1.80 -8.85
C GLY A 64 16.79 1.67 -8.34
N LEU A 65 16.57 1.54 -7.05
CA LEU A 65 15.22 1.45 -6.47
C LEU A 65 14.38 2.69 -6.76
N ARG A 66 14.95 3.91 -6.62
CA ARG A 66 14.27 5.15 -6.99
C ARG A 66 13.77 5.08 -8.45
N ASP A 67 14.62 4.67 -9.37
CA ASP A 67 14.30 4.62 -10.80
C ASP A 67 13.32 3.49 -11.15
N ALA A 68 13.19 2.50 -10.28
CA ALA A 68 12.17 1.46 -10.35
C ALA A 68 10.80 1.89 -9.78
N GLY A 69 10.73 3.09 -9.14
CA GLY A 69 9.48 3.67 -8.62
C GLY A 69 9.36 3.73 -7.09
N TYR A 70 10.32 3.21 -6.34
CA TYR A 70 10.35 3.34 -4.88
C TYR A 70 10.76 4.76 -4.49
N THR A 71 9.78 5.60 -4.16
CA THR A 71 10.03 7.03 -3.96
C THR A 71 9.92 7.48 -2.52
N TYR A 72 9.21 6.76 -1.66
CA TYR A 72 9.02 7.17 -0.27
C TYR A 72 10.08 6.56 0.65
N ILE A 73 10.60 7.37 1.58
CA ILE A 73 11.38 6.96 2.75
C ILE A 73 10.57 7.33 3.97
N ASN A 74 10.01 6.32 4.64
CA ASN A 74 9.13 6.51 5.78
C ASN A 74 9.88 6.24 7.09
N ILE A 75 10.00 7.26 7.92
CA ILE A 75 10.48 7.12 9.30
C ILE A 75 9.28 6.71 10.14
N ASP A 76 9.31 5.51 10.66
CA ASP A 76 8.28 4.97 11.56
C ASP A 76 8.43 5.53 12.99
N ASP A 77 7.85 4.92 14.00
CA ASP A 77 7.83 5.40 15.38
C ASP A 77 9.23 5.71 15.96
N CYS A 78 9.28 6.40 17.08
CA CYS A 78 10.49 6.76 17.84
C CYS A 78 11.38 7.88 17.23
N TRP A 79 10.90 8.67 16.29
CA TRP A 79 11.58 9.89 15.84
C TRP A 79 11.26 11.10 16.71
N HIS A 80 10.19 11.03 17.48
CA HIS A 80 9.61 12.11 18.24
C HIS A 80 10.52 12.57 19.39
N GLY A 81 10.69 13.86 19.50
CA GLY A 81 11.16 14.55 20.69
C GLY A 81 9.99 15.04 21.55
N LYS A 82 10.20 16.11 22.29
CA LYS A 82 9.16 16.77 23.07
C LYS A 82 8.44 17.82 22.23
N ARG A 83 7.20 18.16 22.62
CA ARG A 83 6.53 19.35 22.12
C ARG A 83 7.20 20.61 22.70
N ASP A 84 7.30 21.65 21.88
CA ASP A 84 7.79 22.96 22.33
C ASP A 84 6.74 23.69 23.19
N ALA A 85 7.08 24.95 23.62
CA ALA A 85 6.20 25.74 24.48
C ALA A 85 4.86 26.12 23.82
N ASP A 86 4.82 26.13 22.47
CA ASP A 86 3.62 26.41 21.68
C ASP A 86 2.86 25.13 21.31
N GLY A 87 3.34 23.95 21.75
CA GLY A 87 2.73 22.64 21.53
C GLY A 87 3.13 21.94 20.22
N PHE A 88 4.02 22.52 19.42
CA PHE A 88 4.48 21.88 18.20
C PHE A 88 5.44 20.73 18.49
N ILE A 89 5.20 19.59 17.85
CA ILE A 89 6.09 18.42 17.98
C ILE A 89 7.48 18.73 17.39
N GLN A 90 8.52 18.30 18.10
CA GLN A 90 9.90 18.41 17.65
C GLN A 90 10.51 17.04 17.39
N ALA A 91 11.55 16.97 16.57
CA ALA A 91 12.33 15.76 16.41
C ALA A 91 13.18 15.48 17.66
N ASP A 92 13.51 14.20 17.90
CA ASP A 92 14.51 13.84 18.91
C ASP A 92 15.87 14.48 18.54
N PRO A 93 16.42 15.40 19.36
CA PRO A 93 17.63 16.13 18.99
C PRO A 93 18.90 15.28 18.99
N VAL A 94 18.86 14.08 19.59
CA VAL A 94 19.99 13.15 19.59
C VAL A 94 19.98 12.31 18.32
N LYS A 95 18.80 11.83 17.90
CA LYS A 95 18.64 11.02 16.70
C LYS A 95 18.68 11.87 15.40
N PHE A 96 18.14 13.09 15.47
CA PHE A 96 17.99 14.01 14.33
C PHE A 96 18.51 15.41 14.70
N PRO A 97 19.84 15.56 14.88
CA PRO A 97 20.44 16.79 15.39
C PRO A 97 20.24 18.01 14.47
N ASN A 98 20.04 17.80 13.16
CA ASN A 98 19.77 18.87 12.20
C ASN A 98 18.27 19.11 11.98
N GLY A 99 17.41 18.35 12.63
CA GLY A 99 15.94 18.43 12.54
C GLY A 99 15.34 17.82 11.26
N MET A 100 14.01 17.66 11.27
CA MET A 100 13.29 16.97 10.17
C MET A 100 13.32 17.77 8.86
N LYS A 101 13.34 19.12 8.90
CA LYS A 101 13.38 19.91 7.66
C LYS A 101 14.69 19.69 6.88
N ALA A 102 15.83 19.69 7.57
CA ALA A 102 17.12 19.41 6.92
C ALA A 102 17.20 17.98 6.36
N LEU A 103 16.58 17.01 7.06
CA LEU A 103 16.49 15.65 6.58
C LEU A 103 15.57 15.53 5.36
N ALA A 104 14.43 16.23 5.35
CA ALA A 104 13.54 16.30 4.19
C ALA A 104 14.26 16.90 2.97
N ASP A 105 15.00 18.01 3.15
CA ASP A 105 15.79 18.62 2.09
C ASP A 105 16.83 17.65 1.50
N TYR A 106 17.49 16.87 2.37
CA TYR A 106 18.42 15.85 1.92
C TYR A 106 17.73 14.77 1.08
N VAL A 107 16.62 14.21 1.57
CA VAL A 107 15.83 13.18 0.88
C VAL A 107 15.31 13.70 -0.46
N HIS A 108 14.77 14.92 -0.48
CA HIS A 108 14.32 15.58 -1.71
C HIS A 108 15.45 15.81 -2.71
N SER A 109 16.66 16.15 -2.24
CA SER A 109 17.83 16.30 -3.11
C SER A 109 18.22 15.02 -3.86
N ARG A 110 17.78 13.84 -3.36
CA ARG A 110 17.94 12.52 -3.99
C ARG A 110 16.78 12.18 -4.94
N GLY A 111 15.82 13.08 -5.12
CA GLY A 111 14.60 12.83 -5.91
C GLY A 111 13.63 11.88 -5.22
N LEU A 112 13.69 11.76 -3.90
CA LEU A 112 12.87 10.94 -3.04
C LEU A 112 11.92 11.80 -2.20
N LYS A 113 10.99 11.18 -1.47
CA LYS A 113 9.97 11.81 -0.64
C LYS A 113 10.12 11.35 0.80
N LEU A 114 10.01 12.27 1.77
CA LEU A 114 10.09 11.94 3.18
C LEU A 114 8.71 11.67 3.77
N GLY A 115 8.55 10.50 4.40
CA GLY A 115 7.40 10.18 5.22
C GLY A 115 7.76 10.10 6.70
N ILE A 116 6.77 10.33 7.53
CA ILE A 116 6.87 10.18 8.98
C ILE A 116 5.68 9.40 9.55
N TYR A 117 5.74 9.15 10.85
CA TYR A 117 4.74 8.42 11.61
C TYR A 117 4.16 9.30 12.71
N SER A 118 2.89 9.14 13.02
CA SER A 118 2.25 9.59 14.25
C SER A 118 1.10 8.65 14.62
N ASP A 119 0.35 9.00 15.66
CA ASP A 119 -0.72 8.18 16.20
C ASP A 119 -1.95 9.02 16.53
N ALA A 120 -3.14 8.43 16.41
CA ALA A 120 -4.41 9.05 16.73
C ALA A 120 -4.67 9.13 18.24
N GLY A 121 -3.86 8.46 19.03
CA GLY A 121 -3.94 8.44 20.50
C GLY A 121 -3.12 9.53 21.19
N THR A 122 -3.11 9.45 22.51
CA THR A 122 -2.28 10.33 23.35
C THR A 122 -0.79 10.04 23.25
N GLU A 123 -0.46 8.79 22.96
CA GLU A 123 0.89 8.27 22.78
C GLU A 123 0.93 7.30 21.61
N THR A 124 2.08 7.21 20.97
CA THR A 124 2.34 6.21 19.94
C THR A 124 2.43 4.80 20.50
N CYS A 125 2.57 3.78 19.66
CA CYS A 125 2.75 2.40 20.09
C CYS A 125 4.03 2.20 20.93
N ALA A 126 5.06 3.01 20.71
CA ALA A 126 6.29 3.01 21.51
C ALA A 126 6.28 4.02 22.67
N GLY A 127 5.13 4.66 22.97
CA GLY A 127 5.01 5.61 24.09
C GLY A 127 5.57 7.01 23.82
N MET A 128 5.73 7.37 22.53
CA MET A 128 6.11 8.72 22.12
C MET A 128 4.86 9.63 22.07
N PRO A 129 4.99 10.97 22.00
CA PRO A 129 3.83 11.86 21.93
C PRO A 129 2.96 11.57 20.68
N GLY A 130 1.69 11.23 20.88
CA GLY A 130 0.68 11.10 19.83
C GLY A 130 0.09 12.45 19.42
N SER A 131 -0.81 12.44 18.44
CA SER A 131 -1.42 13.65 17.88
C SER A 131 -2.76 14.02 18.51
N LEU A 132 -3.34 13.21 19.40
CA LEU A 132 -4.65 13.49 19.98
C LEU A 132 -4.71 14.88 20.65
N GLY A 133 -5.57 15.76 20.09
CA GLY A 133 -5.71 17.16 20.52
C GLY A 133 -4.67 18.11 19.93
N HIS A 134 -3.77 17.63 19.06
CA HIS A 134 -2.71 18.42 18.40
C HIS A 134 -2.73 18.26 16.87
N GLU A 135 -3.73 17.64 16.28
CA GLU A 135 -3.76 17.22 14.88
C GLU A 135 -3.45 18.38 13.91
N TYR A 136 -4.03 19.56 14.15
CA TYR A 136 -3.77 20.74 13.32
C TYR A 136 -2.36 21.32 13.52
N GLN A 137 -1.85 21.31 14.76
CA GLN A 137 -0.47 21.75 15.05
C GLN A 137 0.54 20.83 14.37
N ASP A 138 0.32 19.51 14.48
CA ASP A 138 1.17 18.50 13.88
C ASP A 138 1.14 18.59 12.36
N ALA A 139 -0.03 18.71 11.76
CA ALA A 139 -0.18 18.89 10.30
C ALA A 139 0.56 20.14 9.79
N ILE A 140 0.48 21.28 10.52
CA ILE A 140 1.23 22.50 10.20
C ILE A 140 2.73 22.24 10.30
N GLN A 141 3.17 21.53 11.34
CA GLN A 141 4.58 21.22 11.53
C GLN A 141 5.12 20.28 10.43
N TYR A 142 4.34 19.27 10.05
CA TYR A 142 4.70 18.38 8.95
C TYR A 142 4.78 19.12 7.61
N ALA A 143 3.87 20.07 7.38
CA ALA A 143 3.94 20.92 6.19
C ALA A 143 5.18 21.85 6.20
N ARG A 144 5.55 22.41 7.35
CA ARG A 144 6.78 23.24 7.52
C ARG A 144 8.04 22.43 7.27
N TRP A 145 8.06 21.15 7.66
CA TRP A 145 9.19 20.24 7.41
C TRP A 145 9.21 19.70 5.97
N GLU A 146 8.17 19.99 5.20
CA GLU A 146 7.99 19.48 3.85
C GLU A 146 7.88 17.95 3.78
N VAL A 147 7.20 17.35 4.76
CA VAL A 147 6.83 15.93 4.76
C VAL A 147 5.86 15.62 3.62
N ASP A 148 5.98 14.44 3.01
CA ASP A 148 5.19 13.99 1.86
C ASP A 148 4.24 12.84 2.18
N TYR A 149 4.43 12.16 3.31
CA TYR A 149 3.68 10.96 3.70
C TYR A 149 3.52 10.92 5.21
N LEU A 150 2.37 10.54 5.70
CA LEU A 150 2.08 10.28 7.11
C LEU A 150 1.49 8.88 7.27
N LYS A 151 2.18 7.99 7.99
CA LYS A 151 1.57 6.81 8.59
C LYS A 151 0.93 7.23 9.91
N TYR A 152 -0.36 7.01 10.06
CA TYR A 152 -1.13 7.42 11.22
C TYR A 152 -1.73 6.21 11.90
N ASP A 153 -1.19 5.87 13.07
CA ASP A 153 -1.47 4.64 13.81
C ASP A 153 -2.63 4.78 14.80
N TRP A 154 -2.89 3.74 15.59
CA TRP A 154 -4.11 3.61 16.40
C TRP A 154 -3.85 3.15 17.83
N CYS A 155 -2.65 3.30 18.39
CA CYS A 155 -2.32 2.97 19.77
C CYS A 155 -2.90 4.01 20.76
N ASN A 156 -3.14 3.62 22.00
CA ASN A 156 -3.55 4.53 23.09
C ASN A 156 -4.78 5.42 22.76
N THR A 157 -5.74 4.87 22.01
CA THR A 157 -6.96 5.54 21.52
C THR A 157 -8.21 5.23 22.35
N THR A 158 -8.08 5.09 23.66
CA THR A 158 -9.21 4.78 24.54
C THR A 158 -10.35 5.79 24.37
N ASN A 159 -11.55 5.30 24.06
CA ASN A 159 -12.76 6.09 23.78
C ASN A 159 -12.68 7.04 22.58
N VAL A 160 -11.73 6.89 21.68
CA VAL A 160 -11.65 7.64 20.43
C VAL A 160 -12.46 6.92 19.36
N ASN A 161 -13.21 7.68 18.55
CA ASN A 161 -13.92 7.13 17.40
C ASN A 161 -12.97 7.06 16.19
N PRO A 162 -12.74 5.88 15.58
CA PRO A 162 -11.76 5.74 14.51
C PRO A 162 -12.05 6.64 13.29
N GLN A 163 -13.25 6.58 12.75
CA GLN A 163 -13.62 7.37 11.59
C GLN A 163 -13.47 8.87 11.85
N GLY A 164 -13.87 9.33 13.04
CA GLY A 164 -13.76 10.74 13.44
C GLY A 164 -12.30 11.19 13.56
N ALA A 165 -11.43 10.39 14.16
CA ALA A 165 -10.02 10.71 14.34
C ALA A 165 -9.27 10.77 13.00
N TYR A 166 -9.49 9.78 12.11
CA TYR A 166 -8.88 9.78 10.77
C TYR A 166 -9.43 10.90 9.88
N GLN A 167 -10.71 11.26 10.04
CA GLN A 167 -11.27 12.43 9.35
C GLN A 167 -10.60 13.71 9.86
N LEU A 168 -10.41 13.86 11.18
CA LEU A 168 -9.81 15.04 11.79
C LEU A 168 -8.37 15.26 11.30
N ILE A 169 -7.53 14.23 11.30
CA ILE A 169 -6.16 14.37 10.78
C ILE A 169 -6.14 14.64 9.26
N SER A 170 -7.04 14.03 8.48
CA SER A 170 -7.17 14.31 7.05
C SER A 170 -7.51 15.77 6.79
N ASP A 171 -8.47 16.34 7.55
CA ASP A 171 -8.85 17.75 7.47
C ASP A 171 -7.70 18.67 7.90
N ALA A 172 -6.96 18.31 8.94
CA ALA A 172 -5.78 19.04 9.41
C ALA A 172 -4.69 19.08 8.34
N LEU A 173 -4.34 17.95 7.75
CA LEU A 173 -3.36 17.86 6.65
C LEU A 173 -3.80 18.70 5.44
N ARG A 174 -5.09 18.67 5.09
CA ARG A 174 -5.63 19.49 4.01
C ARG A 174 -5.50 20.98 4.32
N SER A 175 -5.81 21.38 5.56
CA SER A 175 -5.75 22.77 6.02
C SER A 175 -4.32 23.32 6.08
N ALA A 176 -3.33 22.46 6.30
CA ALA A 176 -1.92 22.84 6.30
C ALA A 176 -1.39 23.21 4.90
N GLY A 177 -2.13 22.90 3.83
CA GLY A 177 -1.88 23.37 2.47
C GLY A 177 -0.79 22.62 1.69
N ARG A 178 -0.16 21.59 2.29
CA ARG A 178 0.80 20.73 1.61
C ARG A 178 0.19 19.36 1.28
N PRO A 179 0.34 18.85 0.04
CA PRO A 179 -0.07 17.50 -0.30
C PRO A 179 0.74 16.45 0.48
N ILE A 180 0.09 15.80 1.44
CA ILE A 180 0.67 14.72 2.25
C ILE A 180 -0.18 13.46 2.05
N PHE A 181 0.46 12.36 1.66
CA PHE A 181 -0.17 11.05 1.56
C PHE A 181 -0.56 10.57 2.97
N LEU A 182 -1.81 10.23 3.20
CA LEU A 182 -2.27 9.67 4.48
C LEU A 182 -2.43 8.15 4.37
N SER A 183 -1.59 7.41 5.09
CA SER A 183 -1.66 5.97 5.29
C SER A 183 -2.24 5.68 6.67
N MET A 184 -3.41 5.06 6.68
CA MET A 184 -4.17 4.78 7.89
C MET A 184 -3.80 3.42 8.46
N CYS A 185 -3.43 3.34 9.73
CA CYS A 185 -2.91 2.14 10.36
C CYS A 185 -3.68 1.77 11.63
N GLU A 186 -4.93 1.27 11.49
CA GLU A 186 -5.73 0.74 12.60
C GLU A 186 -5.93 -0.79 12.50
N TRP A 187 -5.03 -1.44 11.76
CA TRP A 187 -4.91 -2.91 11.61
C TRP A 187 -6.19 -3.61 11.10
N GLY A 188 -7.11 -2.89 10.46
CA GLY A 188 -8.39 -3.43 10.00
C GLY A 188 -9.47 -3.55 11.09
N SER A 189 -9.19 -3.09 12.30
CA SER A 189 -10.04 -3.30 13.49
C SER A 189 -11.43 -2.72 13.36
N SER A 190 -11.56 -1.53 12.73
CA SER A 190 -12.85 -0.86 12.50
C SER A 190 -13.37 -1.01 11.09
N HIS A 191 -12.78 -1.90 10.27
CA HIS A 191 -13.10 -2.12 8.88
C HIS A 191 -12.94 -0.85 8.02
N PRO A 192 -11.75 -0.23 7.96
CA PRO A 192 -11.51 1.06 7.32
C PRO A 192 -11.87 1.05 5.83
N TRP A 193 -11.78 -0.09 5.16
CA TRP A 193 -12.22 -0.25 3.77
C TRP A 193 -13.68 0.15 3.51
N LYS A 194 -14.55 0.16 4.53
CA LYS A 194 -15.96 0.55 4.38
C LYS A 194 -16.19 2.06 4.42
N TRP A 195 -15.27 2.84 5.01
CA TRP A 195 -15.47 4.27 5.26
C TRP A 195 -14.29 5.18 4.91
N ALA A 196 -13.07 4.64 4.74
CA ALA A 196 -11.86 5.44 4.61
C ALA A 196 -11.58 6.01 3.22
N ARG A 197 -12.33 5.60 2.19
CA ARG A 197 -12.08 5.94 0.79
C ARG A 197 -11.87 7.43 0.53
N GLU A 198 -12.66 8.30 1.16
CA GLU A 198 -12.59 9.74 0.99
C GLU A 198 -11.68 10.42 2.05
N ILE A 199 -11.11 9.63 2.97
CA ILE A 199 -10.32 10.11 4.11
C ILE A 199 -8.83 9.89 3.88
N GLY A 200 -8.41 8.66 3.61
CA GLY A 200 -7.03 8.25 3.43
C GLY A 200 -6.72 7.75 2.02
N HIS A 201 -5.44 7.54 1.72
CA HIS A 201 -4.96 7.04 0.44
C HIS A 201 -4.68 5.53 0.47
N SER A 202 -4.37 5.00 1.64
CA SER A 202 -4.31 3.57 1.93
C SER A 202 -4.74 3.31 3.37
N TRP A 203 -5.08 2.07 3.66
CA TRP A 203 -5.44 1.61 5.01
C TRP A 203 -5.00 0.19 5.24
N ARG A 204 -4.44 -0.05 6.43
CA ARG A 204 -4.08 -1.39 6.88
C ARG A 204 -5.31 -2.28 6.97
N THR A 205 -5.18 -3.48 6.44
CA THR A 205 -6.23 -4.50 6.44
C THR A 205 -5.94 -5.65 7.40
N THR A 206 -4.73 -5.69 7.95
CA THR A 206 -4.20 -6.79 8.76
C THR A 206 -3.49 -6.28 10.00
N PRO A 207 -3.37 -7.09 11.07
CA PRO A 207 -2.34 -6.93 12.10
C PRO A 207 -0.93 -6.86 11.49
N ASP A 208 0.07 -6.52 12.32
CA ASP A 208 1.44 -6.35 11.85
C ASP A 208 2.02 -7.63 11.27
N ILE A 209 2.68 -7.48 10.13
CA ILE A 209 3.45 -8.56 9.51
C ILE A 209 4.78 -8.77 10.23
N TRP A 210 5.29 -9.99 10.21
CA TRP A 210 6.66 -10.28 10.61
C TRP A 210 7.31 -11.23 9.61
N CYS A 211 8.64 -11.34 9.68
CA CYS A 211 9.43 -12.14 8.75
C CYS A 211 9.16 -13.65 8.91
N SER A 212 8.04 -14.09 8.38
CA SER A 212 7.63 -15.49 8.30
C SER A 212 6.62 -15.69 7.19
N PHE A 213 6.71 -16.82 6.51
CA PHE A 213 5.78 -17.15 5.44
C PHE A 213 4.39 -17.53 5.97
N ASP A 214 4.30 -18.41 6.98
CA ASP A 214 3.03 -19.01 7.42
C ASP A 214 2.84 -19.09 8.95
N SER A 215 3.70 -18.45 9.73
CA SER A 215 3.62 -18.53 11.19
C SER A 215 2.95 -17.31 11.80
N LEU A 216 2.20 -17.55 12.88
CA LEU A 216 1.57 -16.55 13.71
C LEU A 216 2.33 -16.38 15.02
N ARG A 217 2.60 -15.14 15.45
CA ARG A 217 3.06 -14.82 16.80
C ARG A 217 1.93 -14.19 17.60
N VAL A 218 1.71 -14.67 18.80
CA VAL A 218 0.67 -14.14 19.70
C VAL A 218 1.34 -13.56 20.92
N PHE A 219 1.03 -12.31 21.22
CA PHE A 219 1.47 -11.57 22.40
C PHE A 219 0.26 -11.13 23.22
N PRO A 220 0.44 -10.77 24.50
CA PRO A 220 -0.64 -10.15 25.27
C PRO A 220 -1.11 -8.84 24.58
N GLY A 221 -2.36 -8.86 24.09
CA GLY A 221 -2.98 -7.69 23.46
C GLY A 221 -2.76 -7.49 21.97
N TYR A 222 -1.85 -8.21 21.31
CA TYR A 222 -1.64 -8.10 19.85
C TYR A 222 -1.09 -9.40 19.25
N SER A 223 -1.13 -9.48 17.93
CA SER A 223 -0.56 -10.61 17.17
C SER A 223 0.20 -10.09 15.96
N GLN A 224 1.23 -10.85 15.54
CA GLN A 224 1.96 -10.61 14.31
C GLN A 224 1.72 -11.77 13.34
N PHE A 225 1.48 -11.44 12.09
CA PHE A 225 1.03 -12.38 11.06
C PHE A 225 2.15 -12.65 10.05
N GLY A 226 2.21 -13.87 9.56
CA GLY A 226 3.04 -14.21 8.41
C GLY A 226 2.37 -13.81 7.10
N VAL A 227 3.11 -13.95 6.00
CA VAL A 227 2.68 -13.59 4.63
C VAL A 227 1.33 -14.21 4.27
N MET A 228 1.17 -15.51 4.53
CA MET A 228 -0.07 -16.23 4.15
C MET A 228 -1.30 -15.75 4.89
N GLN A 229 -1.18 -15.37 6.16
CA GLN A 229 -2.29 -14.81 6.93
C GLN A 229 -2.68 -13.42 6.42
N CYS A 230 -1.69 -12.60 6.05
CA CYS A 230 -1.95 -11.27 5.44
C CYS A 230 -2.66 -11.41 4.10
N ILE A 231 -2.22 -12.34 3.23
CA ILE A 231 -2.89 -12.65 1.96
C ILE A 231 -4.35 -13.05 2.20
N GLN A 232 -4.59 -13.97 3.12
CA GLN A 232 -5.92 -14.49 3.42
C GLN A 232 -6.89 -13.40 3.91
N LEU A 233 -6.43 -12.49 4.76
CA LEU A 233 -7.27 -11.38 5.26
C LEU A 233 -7.55 -10.35 4.16
N ASN A 234 -6.57 -10.08 3.30
CA ASN A 234 -6.69 -9.05 2.26
C ASN A 234 -7.47 -9.53 1.01
N ASP A 235 -7.50 -10.83 0.74
CA ASP A 235 -8.16 -11.43 -0.44
C ASP A 235 -9.61 -10.99 -0.59
N SER A 236 -10.40 -11.11 0.47
CA SER A 236 -11.84 -10.79 0.45
C SER A 236 -12.16 -9.30 0.31
N LEU A 237 -11.16 -8.41 0.29
CA LEU A 237 -11.33 -6.96 0.33
C LEU A 237 -11.13 -6.27 -1.03
N ARG A 238 -10.90 -7.02 -2.11
CA ARG A 238 -10.55 -6.48 -3.42
C ARG A 238 -11.52 -5.43 -3.99
N GLN A 239 -12.81 -5.52 -3.66
CA GLN A 239 -13.83 -4.57 -4.13
C GLN A 239 -13.74 -3.19 -3.47
N TYR A 240 -12.94 -3.06 -2.43
CA TYR A 240 -12.79 -1.82 -1.69
C TYR A 240 -11.56 -1.00 -2.09
N ALA A 241 -10.60 -1.62 -2.80
CA ALA A 241 -9.42 -0.95 -3.32
C ALA A 241 -9.59 -0.50 -4.77
N GLY A 242 -8.86 0.54 -5.16
CA GLY A 242 -8.84 1.07 -6.51
C GLY A 242 -7.99 2.32 -6.62
N ARG A 243 -7.99 2.95 -7.80
CA ARG A 243 -7.21 4.17 -8.03
C ARG A 243 -7.54 5.25 -7.01
N GLY A 244 -6.51 5.72 -6.34
CA GLY A 244 -6.59 6.76 -5.31
C GLY A 244 -6.81 6.22 -3.89
N TYR A 245 -6.99 4.90 -3.68
CA TYR A 245 -7.24 4.31 -2.37
C TYR A 245 -6.95 2.80 -2.36
N TRP A 246 -6.07 2.34 -1.47
CA TRP A 246 -5.49 1.00 -1.53
C TRP A 246 -5.65 0.23 -0.23
N ASN A 247 -5.95 -1.06 -0.35
CA ASN A 247 -5.81 -2.03 0.73
C ASN A 247 -4.32 -2.25 1.01
N ASP A 248 -3.94 -2.22 2.26
CA ASP A 248 -2.56 -2.37 2.72
C ASP A 248 -2.44 -3.58 3.66
N PRO A 249 -1.94 -4.73 3.16
CA PRO A 249 -1.72 -5.91 3.99
C PRO A 249 -0.41 -5.84 4.79
N ASP A 250 0.16 -4.67 4.95
CA ASP A 250 1.44 -4.33 5.57
C ASP A 250 2.65 -4.37 4.63
N MET A 251 3.81 -3.99 5.18
CA MET A 251 5.08 -3.84 4.46
C MET A 251 5.61 -5.18 3.94
N LEU A 252 6.63 -5.07 3.09
CA LEU A 252 7.36 -6.22 2.55
C LEU A 252 8.46 -6.67 3.52
N GLU A 253 8.48 -7.96 3.83
CA GLU A 253 9.53 -8.62 4.61
C GLU A 253 10.62 -9.26 3.73
N VAL A 254 10.62 -8.96 2.44
CA VAL A 254 11.59 -9.47 1.46
C VAL A 254 13.02 -9.09 1.86
N GLY A 255 13.88 -10.10 2.02
CA GLY A 255 15.27 -9.91 2.44
C GLY A 255 15.49 -9.79 3.94
N ASN A 256 14.46 -10.02 4.77
CA ASN A 256 14.57 -10.01 6.24
C ASN A 256 14.83 -11.39 6.86
N GLY A 257 14.95 -12.46 6.06
CA GLY A 257 15.36 -13.77 6.54
C GLY A 257 14.49 -14.95 6.13
N MET A 258 13.45 -14.74 5.34
CA MET A 258 12.75 -15.82 4.64
C MET A 258 13.65 -16.40 3.52
N SER A 259 13.29 -17.56 3.00
CA SER A 259 13.97 -18.13 1.83
C SER A 259 13.66 -17.33 0.56
N GLU A 260 14.50 -17.44 -0.48
CA GLU A 260 14.29 -16.79 -1.76
C GLU A 260 12.91 -17.12 -2.38
N ASN A 261 12.46 -18.36 -2.24
CA ASN A 261 11.15 -18.78 -2.72
C ASN A 261 10.02 -18.05 -1.97
N GLU A 262 10.11 -17.97 -0.65
CA GLU A 262 9.14 -17.26 0.19
C GLU A 262 9.13 -15.76 -0.09
N ASP A 263 10.31 -15.16 -0.26
CA ASP A 263 10.46 -13.74 -0.64
C ASP A 263 9.84 -13.47 -2.01
N ARG A 264 10.07 -14.36 -3.00
CA ARG A 264 9.49 -14.26 -4.34
C ARG A 264 7.97 -14.42 -4.32
N ALA A 265 7.46 -15.37 -3.55
CA ALA A 265 6.03 -15.57 -3.36
C ALA A 265 5.39 -14.34 -2.70
N HIS A 266 5.99 -13.81 -1.63
CA HIS A 266 5.55 -12.62 -0.93
C HIS A 266 5.44 -11.41 -1.87
N PHE A 267 6.51 -11.10 -2.58
CA PHE A 267 6.54 -9.98 -3.53
C PHE A 267 5.51 -10.15 -4.66
N THR A 268 5.41 -11.35 -5.23
CA THR A 268 4.44 -11.65 -6.28
C THR A 268 3.01 -11.40 -5.80
N MET A 269 2.67 -11.87 -4.61
CA MET A 269 1.31 -11.75 -4.10
C MET A 269 0.95 -10.30 -3.75
N TRP A 270 1.89 -9.49 -3.23
CA TRP A 270 1.66 -8.04 -3.07
C TRP A 270 1.39 -7.36 -4.41
N CYS A 271 2.16 -7.67 -5.45
CA CYS A 271 1.92 -7.15 -6.80
C CYS A 271 0.56 -7.61 -7.37
N MET A 272 0.20 -8.87 -7.18
CA MET A 272 -1.12 -9.38 -7.59
C MET A 272 -2.26 -8.67 -6.87
N MET A 273 -2.09 -8.37 -5.59
CA MET A 273 -3.11 -7.70 -4.78
C MET A 273 -3.14 -6.18 -4.95
N ALA A 274 -2.29 -5.58 -5.80
CA ALA A 274 -2.14 -4.12 -5.95
C ALA A 274 -1.94 -3.44 -4.58
N SER A 275 -1.02 -4.00 -3.79
CA SER A 275 -0.73 -3.58 -2.43
C SER A 275 0.45 -2.61 -2.39
N PRO A 276 0.53 -1.72 -1.39
CA PRO A 276 1.72 -0.90 -1.21
C PRO A 276 3.01 -1.72 -1.20
N LEU A 277 4.00 -1.34 -2.01
CA LEU A 277 5.32 -1.95 -2.04
C LEU A 277 6.27 -1.16 -1.13
N ILE A 278 6.11 -1.30 0.18
CA ILE A 278 6.95 -0.65 1.19
C ILE A 278 7.96 -1.66 1.72
N LEU A 279 9.23 -1.49 1.35
CA LEU A 279 10.32 -2.37 1.78
C LEU A 279 10.63 -2.17 3.27
N GLY A 280 11.00 -3.25 3.97
CA GLY A 280 11.30 -3.23 5.40
C GLY A 280 12.71 -3.73 5.77
N ASN A 281 13.59 -3.98 4.79
CA ASN A 281 14.95 -4.51 4.99
C ASN A 281 16.01 -3.39 4.99
N ASP A 282 17.27 -3.75 5.32
CA ASP A 282 18.40 -2.81 5.20
C ASP A 282 18.89 -2.74 3.75
N LEU A 283 18.52 -1.67 3.05
CA LEU A 283 18.84 -1.48 1.63
C LEU A 283 20.34 -1.32 1.35
N ARG A 284 21.15 -0.99 2.36
CA ARG A 284 22.61 -0.79 2.25
C ARG A 284 23.38 -2.10 2.15
N SER A 285 22.74 -3.22 2.49
CA SER A 285 23.38 -4.54 2.57
C SER A 285 22.56 -5.68 1.95
N MET A 286 21.79 -5.39 0.91
CA MET A 286 20.99 -6.39 0.20
C MET A 286 21.88 -7.39 -0.56
N ASN A 287 21.52 -8.67 -0.46
CA ASN A 287 22.07 -9.69 -1.36
C ASN A 287 21.49 -9.59 -2.77
N GLU A 288 22.06 -10.31 -3.71
CA GLU A 288 21.64 -10.30 -5.12
C GLU A 288 20.22 -10.85 -5.30
N ALA A 289 19.84 -11.91 -4.63
CA ALA A 289 18.51 -12.51 -4.71
C ALA A 289 17.42 -11.51 -4.28
N THR A 290 17.59 -10.86 -3.12
CA THR A 290 16.69 -9.80 -2.64
C THR A 290 16.56 -8.68 -3.68
N ARG A 291 17.71 -8.21 -4.21
CA ARG A 291 17.73 -7.13 -5.22
C ARG A 291 16.98 -7.53 -6.47
N ASN A 292 17.20 -8.73 -7.00
CA ASN A 292 16.53 -9.24 -8.20
C ASN A 292 15.00 -9.35 -8.01
N ILE A 293 14.54 -9.69 -6.81
CA ILE A 293 13.12 -9.76 -6.49
C ILE A 293 12.50 -8.37 -6.51
N ILE A 294 13.01 -7.43 -5.71
CA ILE A 294 12.37 -6.11 -5.52
C ILE A 294 12.57 -5.17 -6.71
N LEU A 295 13.50 -5.43 -7.61
CA LEU A 295 13.73 -4.68 -8.84
C LEU A 295 13.12 -5.35 -10.08
N ASN A 296 12.35 -6.42 -9.92
CA ASN A 296 11.67 -7.07 -11.05
C ASN A 296 10.63 -6.11 -11.66
N LYS A 297 10.99 -5.49 -12.77
CA LYS A 297 10.17 -4.48 -13.46
C LYS A 297 8.84 -5.02 -13.97
N ASP A 298 8.81 -6.30 -14.37
CA ASP A 298 7.59 -6.92 -14.88
C ASP A 298 6.58 -7.13 -13.74
N MET A 299 7.05 -7.56 -12.57
CA MET A 299 6.20 -7.68 -11.38
C MET A 299 5.74 -6.32 -10.87
N ILE A 300 6.64 -5.32 -10.84
CA ILE A 300 6.27 -3.94 -10.49
C ILE A 300 5.20 -3.41 -11.44
N ALA A 301 5.32 -3.69 -12.76
CA ALA A 301 4.30 -3.28 -13.73
C ALA A 301 2.93 -3.96 -13.51
N ILE A 302 2.89 -5.16 -12.93
CA ILE A 302 1.64 -5.80 -12.50
C ILE A 302 1.02 -5.05 -11.31
N ASP A 303 1.84 -4.65 -10.35
CA ASP A 303 1.38 -3.88 -9.19
C ASP A 303 0.84 -2.51 -9.61
N GLN A 304 1.62 -1.79 -10.41
CA GLN A 304 1.38 -0.42 -10.84
C GLN A 304 0.45 -0.30 -12.07
N ASP A 305 -0.25 -1.38 -12.43
CA ASP A 305 -1.16 -1.36 -13.58
C ASP A 305 -2.27 -0.31 -13.42
N THR A 306 -2.46 0.50 -14.47
CA THR A 306 -3.35 1.67 -14.45
C THR A 306 -4.83 1.34 -14.32
N LEU A 307 -5.24 0.07 -14.51
CA LEU A 307 -6.60 -0.37 -14.22
C LEU A 307 -6.89 -0.30 -12.71
N GLY A 308 -5.86 -0.45 -11.85
CA GLY A 308 -5.95 -0.28 -10.42
C GLY A 308 -6.83 -1.31 -9.72
N ILE A 309 -6.86 -2.54 -10.21
CA ILE A 309 -7.72 -3.61 -9.67
C ILE A 309 -6.87 -4.65 -8.97
N GLN A 310 -7.20 -4.93 -7.72
CA GLN A 310 -6.64 -6.04 -6.96
C GLN A 310 -7.01 -7.38 -7.61
N GLY A 311 -6.06 -8.30 -7.70
CA GLY A 311 -6.26 -9.65 -8.20
C GLY A 311 -7.31 -10.43 -7.42
N LEU A 312 -7.86 -11.46 -8.03
CA LEU A 312 -8.82 -12.36 -7.41
C LEU A 312 -8.21 -13.75 -7.20
N HIS A 313 -8.46 -14.33 -6.06
CA HIS A 313 -8.26 -15.74 -5.79
C HIS A 313 -9.35 -16.52 -6.53
N TYR A 314 -8.97 -17.24 -7.58
CA TYR A 314 -9.93 -17.90 -8.44
C TYR A 314 -10.38 -19.25 -7.86
N CYS A 315 -9.43 -20.10 -7.47
CA CYS A 315 -9.70 -21.41 -6.87
C CYS A 315 -8.45 -22.04 -6.24
N ASP A 316 -8.70 -23.08 -5.44
CA ASP A 316 -7.68 -24.00 -4.95
C ASP A 316 -7.80 -25.33 -5.68
N ARG A 317 -6.66 -25.89 -6.13
CA ARG A 317 -6.57 -27.25 -6.70
C ARG A 317 -5.26 -27.90 -6.29
N ASP A 318 -5.29 -29.13 -5.86
CA ASP A 318 -4.08 -29.90 -5.47
C ASP A 318 -3.17 -29.16 -4.48
N ALA A 319 -3.78 -28.47 -3.52
CA ALA A 319 -3.14 -27.61 -2.52
C ALA A 319 -2.39 -26.38 -3.12
N LEU A 320 -2.62 -26.05 -4.38
CA LEU A 320 -2.15 -24.83 -5.04
C LEU A 320 -3.26 -23.79 -5.10
N GLN A 321 -2.90 -22.52 -5.00
CA GLN A 321 -3.81 -21.38 -5.17
C GLN A 321 -3.63 -20.75 -6.54
N PHE A 322 -4.74 -20.53 -7.24
CA PHE A 322 -4.76 -19.92 -8.57
C PHE A 322 -5.35 -18.52 -8.52
N TRP A 323 -4.56 -17.55 -8.97
CA TRP A 323 -4.92 -16.15 -8.90
C TRP A 323 -4.93 -15.51 -10.28
N PHE A 324 -5.88 -14.60 -10.51
CA PHE A 324 -5.96 -13.78 -11.71
C PHE A 324 -6.06 -12.30 -11.36
N LYS A 325 -5.40 -11.46 -12.15
CA LYS A 325 -5.54 -10.00 -12.04
C LYS A 325 -5.81 -9.44 -13.43
N PRO A 326 -6.95 -8.76 -13.63
CA PRO A 326 -7.21 -8.06 -14.89
C PRO A 326 -6.25 -6.87 -14.99
N LEU A 327 -5.72 -6.64 -16.19
CA LEU A 327 -4.77 -5.59 -16.51
C LEU A 327 -5.33 -4.65 -17.58
N ALA A 328 -4.80 -3.45 -17.65
CA ALA A 328 -5.10 -2.50 -18.71
C ALA A 328 -4.80 -3.11 -20.09
N GLY A 329 -5.58 -2.73 -21.10
CA GLY A 329 -5.42 -3.26 -22.46
C GLY A 329 -6.03 -4.64 -22.70
N GLY A 330 -6.61 -5.28 -21.68
CA GLY A 330 -7.26 -6.59 -21.80
C GLY A 330 -6.35 -7.78 -21.55
N ASP A 331 -5.14 -7.54 -21.08
CA ASP A 331 -4.23 -8.55 -20.57
C ASP A 331 -4.67 -9.05 -19.18
N TRP A 332 -4.03 -10.14 -18.74
CA TRP A 332 -4.21 -10.68 -17.40
C TRP A 332 -2.87 -11.07 -16.79
N ALA A 333 -2.70 -10.86 -15.48
CA ALA A 333 -1.70 -11.59 -14.72
C ALA A 333 -2.35 -12.87 -14.16
N PHE A 334 -1.59 -13.95 -14.21
CA PHE A 334 -1.97 -15.28 -13.70
C PHE A 334 -0.87 -15.82 -12.82
N THR A 335 -1.23 -16.30 -11.64
CA THR A 335 -0.25 -16.80 -10.66
C THR A 335 -0.74 -18.13 -10.07
N ILE A 336 0.20 -19.06 -9.92
CA ILE A 336 0.03 -20.30 -9.19
C ILE A 336 0.92 -20.22 -7.96
N LEU A 337 0.32 -20.12 -6.79
CA LEU A 337 1.02 -20.10 -5.49
C LEU A 337 1.00 -21.48 -4.87
N ASN A 338 2.17 -21.99 -4.49
CA ASN A 338 2.32 -23.18 -3.67
C ASN A 338 2.56 -22.77 -2.20
N PRO A 339 1.56 -22.79 -1.32
CA PRO A 339 1.74 -22.43 0.09
C PRO A 339 2.37 -23.56 0.91
N THR A 340 2.58 -24.75 0.33
CA THR A 340 3.03 -25.95 1.06
C THR A 340 4.57 -26.04 1.16
N LYS A 341 5.03 -26.91 2.05
CA LYS A 341 6.46 -27.20 2.26
C LYS A 341 7.03 -28.25 1.30
N LYS A 342 6.31 -28.58 0.23
CA LYS A 342 6.74 -29.59 -0.76
C LYS A 342 6.55 -29.05 -2.17
N ASP A 343 7.45 -29.43 -3.06
CA ASP A 343 7.28 -29.20 -4.48
C ASP A 343 6.02 -29.91 -4.98
N ILE A 344 5.22 -29.22 -5.77
CA ILE A 344 4.01 -29.78 -6.37
C ILE A 344 4.15 -29.70 -7.91
N THR A 345 3.88 -30.81 -8.55
CA THR A 345 3.79 -30.86 -10.01
C THR A 345 2.34 -30.81 -10.41
N TYR A 346 1.98 -29.86 -11.28
CA TYR A 346 0.63 -29.63 -11.77
C TYR A 346 0.58 -29.66 -13.30
N GLU A 347 -0.43 -30.29 -13.86
CA GLU A 347 -0.69 -30.30 -15.31
C GLU A 347 -1.68 -29.19 -15.66
N LEU A 348 -1.16 -28.06 -16.13
CA LEU A 348 -1.95 -26.87 -16.44
C LEU A 348 -2.69 -27.05 -17.77
N ASN A 349 -4.01 -27.05 -17.70
CA ASN A 349 -4.90 -26.95 -18.85
C ASN A 349 -5.62 -25.59 -18.82
N TRP A 350 -5.36 -24.72 -19.77
CA TRP A 350 -5.91 -23.36 -19.80
C TRP A 350 -7.44 -23.32 -19.85
N GLN A 351 -8.09 -24.29 -20.52
CA GLN A 351 -9.55 -24.34 -20.66
C GLN A 351 -10.26 -24.53 -19.30
N ASP A 352 -9.54 -25.02 -18.29
CA ASP A 352 -10.09 -25.17 -16.93
C ASP A 352 -10.19 -23.85 -16.16
N PHE A 353 -9.67 -22.75 -16.74
CA PHE A 353 -9.53 -21.43 -16.12
C PHE A 353 -10.34 -20.34 -16.83
N ASN A 354 -11.38 -20.69 -17.58
CA ASN A 354 -12.34 -19.73 -18.08
C ASN A 354 -13.06 -19.05 -16.91
N LEU A 355 -12.97 -17.74 -16.81
CA LEU A 355 -13.59 -16.99 -15.72
C LEU A 355 -14.21 -15.68 -16.22
N THR A 356 -15.17 -15.19 -15.46
CA THR A 356 -15.65 -13.80 -15.54
C THR A 356 -15.53 -13.18 -14.16
N ASP A 357 -14.81 -12.06 -14.05
CA ASP A 357 -14.75 -11.26 -12.84
C ASP A 357 -16.05 -10.48 -12.68
N THR A 358 -17.05 -11.09 -12.06
CA THR A 358 -18.37 -10.48 -11.85
C THR A 358 -18.39 -9.45 -10.73
N GLN A 359 -17.35 -9.42 -9.89
CA GLN A 359 -17.31 -8.56 -8.72
C GLN A 359 -16.84 -7.14 -9.05
N VAL A 360 -15.70 -7.00 -9.74
CA VAL A 360 -15.03 -5.69 -9.92
C VAL A 360 -14.91 -5.29 -11.40
N SER A 361 -14.08 -5.99 -12.19
CA SER A 361 -13.72 -5.53 -13.54
C SER A 361 -14.76 -5.81 -14.61
N LYS A 362 -15.62 -6.80 -14.42
CA LYS A 362 -16.53 -7.36 -15.44
C LYS A 362 -15.79 -7.97 -16.65
N MET A 363 -14.46 -8.08 -16.60
CA MET A 363 -13.63 -8.70 -17.63
C MET A 363 -13.70 -10.22 -17.55
N SER A 364 -13.43 -10.88 -18.68
CA SER A 364 -13.45 -12.35 -18.78
C SER A 364 -12.19 -12.87 -19.45
N THR A 365 -11.71 -14.03 -18.98
CA THR A 365 -10.85 -14.92 -19.76
C THR A 365 -11.72 -15.98 -20.43
N ASN A 366 -11.43 -16.32 -21.68
CA ASN A 366 -12.06 -17.44 -22.35
C ASN A 366 -11.03 -18.10 -23.26
N PHE A 367 -10.41 -19.15 -22.78
CA PHE A 367 -9.34 -19.85 -23.46
C PHE A 367 -9.85 -20.75 -24.62
N ASP A 368 -11.16 -20.98 -24.73
CA ASP A 368 -11.76 -21.66 -25.88
C ASP A 368 -11.87 -20.76 -27.10
N THR A 369 -11.96 -19.45 -26.88
CA THR A 369 -12.18 -18.47 -27.97
C THR A 369 -11.02 -17.49 -28.14
N THR A 370 -10.20 -17.26 -27.13
CA THR A 370 -9.10 -16.30 -27.13
C THR A 370 -7.76 -17.00 -26.91
N VAL A 371 -6.78 -16.66 -27.74
CA VAL A 371 -5.40 -17.12 -27.58
C VAL A 371 -4.57 -16.00 -26.99
N TYR A 372 -3.93 -16.28 -25.86
CA TYR A 372 -3.00 -15.37 -25.20
C TYR A 372 -1.56 -15.83 -25.43
N LYS A 373 -0.62 -14.88 -25.60
CA LYS A 373 0.80 -15.16 -25.45
C LYS A 373 1.10 -15.30 -23.96
N VAL A 374 1.92 -16.27 -23.59
CA VAL A 374 2.27 -16.57 -22.19
C VAL A 374 3.68 -16.06 -21.94
N TYR A 375 3.80 -14.99 -21.17
CA TYR A 375 5.07 -14.37 -20.78
C TYR A 375 5.33 -14.62 -19.30
N ASN A 376 6.49 -15.23 -18.99
CA ASN A 376 6.88 -15.51 -17.62
C ASN A 376 7.48 -14.26 -16.97
N LEU A 377 6.88 -13.80 -15.87
CA LEU A 377 7.24 -12.56 -15.18
C LEU A 377 8.54 -12.68 -14.36
N TRP A 378 9.01 -13.91 -14.12
CA TRP A 378 10.24 -14.16 -13.35
C TRP A 378 11.45 -14.51 -14.21
N THR A 379 11.24 -15.23 -15.32
CA THR A 379 12.33 -15.57 -16.26
C THR A 379 12.48 -14.53 -17.37
N HIS A 380 11.50 -13.63 -17.52
CA HIS A 380 11.43 -12.63 -18.60
C HIS A 380 11.39 -13.25 -19.99
N GLU A 381 10.80 -14.45 -20.11
CA GLU A 381 10.76 -15.21 -21.36
C GLU A 381 9.33 -15.43 -21.87
N MET A 382 9.22 -15.47 -23.20
CA MET A 382 7.98 -15.87 -23.85
C MET A 382 7.89 -17.39 -23.91
N GLU A 383 6.98 -17.99 -23.16
CA GLU A 383 6.83 -19.44 -23.03
C GLU A 383 5.79 -20.03 -24.01
N GLY A 384 5.40 -19.29 -25.04
CA GLY A 384 4.47 -19.74 -26.08
C GLY A 384 3.10 -19.09 -25.99
N LYS A 385 2.05 -19.85 -26.33
CA LYS A 385 0.67 -19.34 -26.40
C LYS A 385 -0.30 -20.36 -25.82
N THR A 386 -1.42 -19.89 -25.30
CA THR A 386 -2.56 -20.75 -25.02
C THR A 386 -3.17 -21.27 -26.34
N SER A 387 -3.88 -22.39 -26.31
CA SER A 387 -4.53 -22.96 -27.50
C SER A 387 -6.04 -23.05 -27.33
N LYS A 388 -6.77 -22.85 -28.42
CA LYS A 388 -8.24 -23.03 -28.49
C LYS A 388 -8.67 -24.48 -28.67
N LYS A 389 -7.80 -25.34 -29.19
CA LYS A 389 -8.18 -26.66 -29.72
C LYS A 389 -7.53 -27.83 -28.99
N SER A 390 -6.39 -27.64 -28.39
CA SER A 390 -5.70 -28.72 -27.70
C SER A 390 -5.58 -28.34 -26.22
N LYS A 391 -5.82 -29.32 -25.38
CA LYS A 391 -5.34 -29.29 -24.01
C LYS A 391 -3.82 -29.16 -24.11
N VAL A 392 -3.31 -27.96 -23.97
CA VAL A 392 -1.87 -27.76 -23.83
C VAL A 392 -1.53 -28.16 -22.41
N GLU A 393 -1.21 -29.39 -22.23
CA GLU A 393 -0.74 -29.93 -20.98
C GLU A 393 0.67 -29.38 -20.76
N ARG A 394 0.76 -28.32 -19.94
CA ARG A 394 2.04 -27.88 -19.37
C ARG A 394 2.18 -28.56 -18.02
N LYS A 395 3.20 -29.40 -17.94
CA LYS A 395 3.62 -29.95 -16.65
C LYS A 395 4.53 -28.95 -15.99
N LEU A 396 4.04 -28.31 -14.92
CA LEU A 396 4.75 -27.29 -14.16
C LEU A 396 5.13 -27.84 -12.79
N THR A 397 6.34 -27.59 -12.35
CA THR A 397 6.74 -27.86 -10.95
C THR A 397 6.82 -26.55 -10.21
N ILE A 398 5.90 -26.33 -9.27
CA ILE A 398 5.86 -25.19 -8.37
C ILE A 398 6.61 -25.58 -7.12
N LYS A 399 7.73 -24.91 -6.84
CA LYS A 399 8.57 -25.20 -5.69
C LYS A 399 7.82 -24.95 -4.38
N ALA A 400 8.29 -25.56 -3.30
CA ALA A 400 7.77 -25.34 -1.97
C ALA A 400 7.79 -23.85 -1.61
N ARG A 401 6.66 -23.31 -1.14
CA ARG A 401 6.48 -21.90 -0.72
C ARG A 401 6.91 -20.89 -1.80
N ASP A 402 6.56 -21.18 -3.05
CA ASP A 402 6.98 -20.42 -4.22
C ASP A 402 5.79 -20.16 -5.16
N VAL A 403 6.05 -19.42 -6.24
CA VAL A 403 5.06 -19.05 -7.25
C VAL A 403 5.57 -19.31 -8.66
N ILE A 404 4.62 -19.50 -9.58
CA ILE A 404 4.79 -19.23 -11.01
C ILE A 404 3.89 -18.05 -11.35
N ALA A 405 4.39 -17.07 -12.08
CA ALA A 405 3.64 -15.89 -12.46
C ALA A 405 3.78 -15.60 -13.95
N TYR A 406 2.66 -15.43 -14.63
CA TYR A 406 2.57 -15.14 -16.06
C TYR A 406 1.80 -13.86 -16.34
N ARG A 407 2.21 -13.13 -17.37
CA ARG A 407 1.35 -12.18 -18.07
C ARG A 407 0.76 -12.88 -19.30
N LEU A 408 -0.55 -12.91 -19.38
CA LEU A 408 -1.33 -13.41 -20.49
C LEU A 408 -1.64 -12.21 -21.38
N ILE A 409 -0.89 -12.09 -22.49
CA ILE A 409 -0.97 -10.97 -23.42
C ILE A 409 -1.97 -11.32 -24.52
N LYS A 410 -3.00 -10.49 -24.67
CA LYS A 410 -4.09 -10.67 -25.65
C LYS A 410 -3.67 -10.39 -27.08
#